data_8108ae8334fd16b8c1950493ffe0812b
#
_entry.id   8108ae8334fd16b8c1950493ffe0812b
#
_cell.length_a   1.000
_cell.length_b   1.000
_cell.length_c   1.000
_cell.angle_alpha   90.00
_cell.angle_beta   90.00
_cell.angle_gamma   90.00
#
_symmetry.space_group_name_H-M   'P 1'
#
loop_
_entity.id
_entity.type
_entity.pdbx_description
1 polymer ?
#
loop_
_entity_poly.entity_id
_entity_poly.type
_entity_poly.pdbx_seq_one_letter_code
_entity_poly.pdbx_strand_id
1 'polypeptide(L)'
;MTKKISGINTGAIKFNDKFCLMAVKIKDEDSTCHTYYMQLSVMLDFIILMRDRAHKAVKKLQENGEIYKAKIIAEHEKLAMNIPAFEEEELQQPNQANLIISITPKFADEHCTLIVVLQNEHILSLTIPDIQAEFFILAVQQALNATNDTETLKQIASILDFLMLYFVDLSDLSYLNYKEINHEPWKQSLFAQHLAVLYSFEKEEGEEILAGAVIKTNAPPDTEEAKNLIKRIALIAPGLREIVEKRHLTQTFMKVIPADQTQVLTLDECMRPLYEFCLETQKTL
;
A
#
# COMPACT_ATOMS: atom_id res chain seq x y z
N MET A 1 9.54 9.29 24.27
CA MET A 1 8.68 10.49 24.25
C MET A 1 8.00 10.55 22.91
N THR A 2 6.68 10.73 22.84
CA THR A 2 5.95 10.79 21.56
C THR A 2 6.05 12.21 21.00
N LYS A 3 6.52 12.35 19.76
CA LYS A 3 6.63 13.65 19.07
C LYS A 3 5.41 13.91 18.21
N LYS A 4 4.90 15.15 18.27
CA LYS A 4 3.89 15.63 17.34
C LYS A 4 4.55 16.43 16.22
N ILE A 5 4.06 16.27 15.01
CA ILE A 5 4.62 16.90 13.82
C ILE A 5 3.96 18.26 13.60
N SER A 6 4.77 19.30 13.53
CA SER A 6 4.35 20.67 13.21
C SER A 6 4.72 21.12 11.80
N GLY A 7 5.62 20.42 11.13
CA GLY A 7 6.03 20.66 9.75
C GLY A 7 6.70 19.44 9.15
N ILE A 8 6.59 19.29 7.84
CA ILE A 8 7.20 18.19 7.07
C ILE A 8 7.71 18.70 5.74
N ASN A 9 8.85 18.17 5.30
CA ASN A 9 9.36 18.26 3.95
C ASN A 9 9.78 16.87 3.48
N THR A 10 9.71 16.64 2.18
CA THR A 10 10.09 15.37 1.56
C THR A 10 10.98 15.62 0.35
N GLY A 11 11.98 14.77 0.18
CA GLY A 11 12.88 14.81 -0.96
C GLY A 11 13.20 13.40 -1.45
N ALA A 12 13.13 13.18 -2.75
CA ALA A 12 13.47 11.89 -3.32
C ALA A 12 14.96 11.87 -3.71
N ILE A 13 15.68 10.89 -3.19
CA ILE A 13 17.08 10.64 -3.50
C ILE A 13 17.15 9.60 -4.61
N LYS A 14 17.91 9.90 -5.66
CA LYS A 14 18.09 9.05 -6.84
C LYS A 14 19.50 8.47 -6.88
N PHE A 15 19.61 7.28 -7.45
CA PHE A 15 20.85 6.68 -7.84
C PHE A 15 20.73 6.19 -9.29
N ASN A 16 21.61 6.64 -10.18
CA ASN A 16 21.53 6.35 -11.63
C ASN A 16 20.14 6.65 -12.23
N ASP A 17 19.59 7.83 -11.91
CA ASP A 17 18.25 8.31 -12.30
C ASP A 17 17.05 7.46 -11.83
N LYS A 18 17.28 6.45 -11.01
CA LYS A 18 16.24 5.65 -10.37
C LYS A 18 16.00 6.11 -8.94
N PHE A 19 14.76 6.07 -8.49
CA PHE A 19 14.40 6.30 -7.09
C PHE A 19 15.15 5.31 -6.18
N CYS A 20 15.78 5.83 -5.13
CA CYS A 20 16.53 5.03 -4.15
C CYS A 20 15.93 5.14 -2.76
N LEU A 21 15.80 6.37 -2.25
CA LEU A 21 15.30 6.66 -0.91
C LEU A 21 14.38 7.88 -0.93
N MET A 22 13.41 7.87 0.00
CA MET A 22 12.65 9.07 0.35
C MET A 22 13.25 9.68 1.61
N ALA A 23 13.80 10.88 1.51
CA ALA A 23 14.14 11.69 2.67
C ALA A 23 12.88 12.36 3.21
N VAL A 24 12.67 12.31 4.51
CA VAL A 24 11.56 12.95 5.22
C VAL A 24 12.13 13.77 6.36
N LYS A 25 12.05 15.09 6.26
CA LYS A 25 12.44 16.00 7.33
C LYS A 25 11.21 16.45 8.07
N ILE A 26 11.13 16.16 9.34
CA ILE A 26 10.03 16.56 10.21
C ILE A 26 10.50 17.62 11.19
N LYS A 27 9.63 18.60 11.45
CA LYS A 27 9.75 19.59 12.51
C LYS A 27 8.74 19.22 13.59
N ASP A 28 9.21 19.03 14.83
CA ASP A 28 8.33 18.78 15.98
C ASP A 28 7.79 20.07 16.61
N GLU A 29 6.92 19.95 17.61
CA GLU A 29 6.35 21.12 18.33
C GLU A 29 7.40 21.95 19.07
N ASP A 30 8.56 21.38 19.42
CA ASP A 30 9.70 22.06 20.03
C ASP A 30 10.58 22.78 19.00
N SER A 31 10.14 22.83 17.73
CA SER A 31 10.89 23.40 16.61
C SER A 31 12.19 22.66 16.26
N THR A 32 12.41 21.47 16.78
CA THR A 32 13.56 20.62 16.44
C THR A 32 13.27 19.90 15.12
N CYS A 33 14.25 19.91 14.21
CA CYS A 33 14.16 19.25 12.93
C CYS A 33 14.95 17.93 12.95
N HIS A 34 14.35 16.90 12.37
CA HIS A 34 14.96 15.58 12.23
C HIS A 34 14.73 15.04 10.83
N THR A 35 15.80 14.51 10.23
CA THR A 35 15.72 13.92 8.88
C THR A 35 15.83 12.40 9.00
N TYR A 36 14.88 11.72 8.40
CA TYR A 36 14.78 10.27 8.29
C TYR A 36 14.71 9.85 6.82
N TYR A 37 15.01 8.58 6.57
CA TYR A 37 15.03 8.04 5.21
C TYR A 37 14.18 6.77 5.14
N MET A 38 13.45 6.58 4.04
CA MET A 38 12.63 5.40 3.79
C MET A 38 13.02 4.76 2.47
N GLN A 39 13.20 3.44 2.48
CA GLN A 39 13.22 2.64 1.26
C GLN A 39 11.80 2.52 0.69
N LEU A 40 11.70 2.07 -0.56
CA LEU A 40 10.42 1.93 -1.27
C LEU A 40 9.38 1.14 -0.46
N SER A 41 9.75 0.02 0.15
CA SER A 41 8.83 -0.82 0.93
C SER A 41 8.22 -0.08 2.13
N VAL A 42 9.04 0.61 2.92
CA VAL A 42 8.57 1.37 4.09
C VAL A 42 7.76 2.60 3.66
N MET A 43 8.17 3.25 2.57
CA MET A 43 7.41 4.37 2.00
C MET A 43 6.03 3.93 1.53
N LEU A 44 5.91 2.76 0.91
CA LEU A 44 4.61 2.19 0.51
C LEU A 44 3.72 1.91 1.72
N ASP A 45 4.28 1.34 2.78
CA ASP A 45 3.56 1.11 4.03
C ASP A 45 3.05 2.42 4.63
N PHE A 46 3.90 3.46 4.61
CA PHE A 46 3.52 4.79 5.04
C PHE A 46 2.39 5.40 4.19
N ILE A 47 2.47 5.30 2.85
CA ILE A 47 1.43 5.82 1.95
C ILE A 47 0.10 5.08 2.16
N ILE A 48 0.12 3.74 2.26
CA ILE A 48 -1.09 2.93 2.51
C ILE A 48 -1.76 3.37 3.81
N LEU A 49 -0.96 3.54 4.87
CA LEU A 49 -1.47 4.01 6.15
C LEU A 49 -2.04 5.43 6.07
N MET A 50 -1.34 6.37 5.43
CA MET A 50 -1.83 7.74 5.29
C MET A 50 -3.10 7.82 4.44
N ARG A 51 -3.26 6.96 3.42
CA ARG A 51 -4.52 6.86 2.64
C ARG A 51 -5.71 6.42 3.51
N ASP A 52 -5.52 5.43 4.39
CA ASP A 52 -6.56 5.04 5.36
C ASP A 52 -6.94 6.22 6.27
N ARG A 53 -5.93 6.94 6.81
CA ARG A 53 -6.19 8.08 7.70
C ARG A 53 -6.85 9.24 6.98
N ALA A 54 -6.44 9.55 5.74
CA ALA A 54 -7.11 10.55 4.90
C ALA A 54 -8.57 10.17 4.60
N HIS A 55 -8.84 8.88 4.30
CA HIS A 55 -10.20 8.40 4.11
C HIS A 55 -11.08 8.60 5.36
N LYS A 56 -10.54 8.33 6.55
CA LYS A 56 -11.24 8.60 7.83
C LYS A 56 -11.51 10.09 8.04
N ALA A 57 -10.54 10.95 7.69
CA ALA A 57 -10.74 12.40 7.74
C ALA A 57 -11.86 12.86 6.78
N VAL A 58 -11.92 12.31 5.56
CA VAL A 58 -12.99 12.57 4.58
C VAL A 58 -14.34 12.13 5.13
N LYS A 59 -14.43 10.94 5.74
CA LYS A 59 -15.69 10.47 6.37
C LYS A 59 -16.14 11.41 7.48
N LYS A 60 -15.23 11.84 8.37
CA LYS A 60 -15.53 12.81 9.42
C LYS A 60 -15.92 14.17 8.85
N LEU A 61 -15.35 14.59 7.72
CA LEU A 61 -15.75 15.80 7.01
C LEU A 61 -17.22 15.72 6.53
N GLN A 62 -17.62 14.57 6.00
CA GLN A 62 -19.02 14.33 5.58
C GLN A 62 -19.99 14.38 6.77
N GLU A 63 -19.58 13.88 7.94
CA GLU A 63 -20.39 13.84 9.15
C GLU A 63 -20.47 15.23 9.87
N ASN A 64 -19.38 16.01 9.88
CA ASN A 64 -19.24 17.22 10.69
C ASN A 64 -19.20 18.53 9.87
N GLY A 65 -19.21 18.44 8.53
CA GLY A 65 -19.36 19.58 7.61
C GLY A 65 -18.27 20.66 7.74
N GLU A 66 -18.69 21.92 7.59
CA GLU A 66 -17.79 23.08 7.48
C GLU A 66 -16.87 23.30 8.71
N ILE A 67 -17.31 22.90 9.90
CA ILE A 67 -16.48 23.03 11.12
C ILE A 67 -15.23 22.15 11.03
N TYR A 68 -15.40 20.92 10.55
CA TYR A 68 -14.26 19.99 10.39
C TYR A 68 -13.38 20.40 9.21
N LYS A 69 -13.97 20.90 8.14
CA LYS A 69 -13.25 21.46 6.99
C LYS A 69 -12.34 22.63 7.39
N ALA A 70 -12.85 23.54 8.23
CA ALA A 70 -12.03 24.64 8.73
C ALA A 70 -10.82 24.15 9.55
N LYS A 71 -10.98 23.07 10.33
CA LYS A 71 -9.86 22.45 11.06
C LYS A 71 -8.81 21.86 10.13
N ILE A 72 -9.23 21.17 9.04
CA ILE A 72 -8.32 20.61 8.02
C ILE A 72 -7.53 21.75 7.39
N ILE A 73 -8.20 22.81 6.93
CA ILE A 73 -7.56 23.95 6.27
C ILE A 73 -6.53 24.61 7.21
N ALA A 74 -6.92 24.89 8.44
CA ALA A 74 -6.02 25.54 9.41
C ALA A 74 -4.78 24.67 9.71
N GLU A 75 -4.93 23.35 9.79
CA GLU A 75 -3.81 22.46 10.03
C GLU A 75 -2.89 22.33 8.81
N HIS A 76 -3.45 22.30 7.58
CA HIS A 76 -2.66 22.32 6.34
C HIS A 76 -1.88 23.64 6.17
N GLU A 77 -2.50 24.79 6.48
CA GLU A 77 -1.82 26.10 6.48
C GLU A 77 -0.66 26.12 7.49
N LYS A 78 -0.90 25.60 8.71
CA LYS A 78 0.15 25.47 9.73
C LYS A 78 1.33 24.64 9.25
N LEU A 79 1.07 23.47 8.66
CA LEU A 79 2.12 22.61 8.09
C LEU A 79 2.86 23.31 6.97
N ALA A 80 2.16 24.00 6.07
CA ALA A 80 2.75 24.72 4.93
C ALA A 80 3.67 25.88 5.38
N MET A 81 3.30 26.58 6.45
CA MET A 81 4.11 27.65 7.04
C MET A 81 5.36 27.14 7.78
N ASN A 82 5.39 25.86 8.13
CA ASN A 82 6.44 25.25 8.93
C ASN A 82 7.28 24.20 8.17
N ILE A 83 7.28 24.22 6.84
CA ILE A 83 8.09 23.28 6.04
C ILE A 83 9.58 23.48 6.35
N PRO A 84 10.27 22.49 6.93
CA PRO A 84 11.70 22.58 7.21
C PRO A 84 12.52 22.49 5.91
N ALA A 85 13.52 23.35 5.74
CA ALA A 85 14.43 23.25 4.61
C ALA A 85 15.40 22.06 4.80
N PHE A 86 15.72 21.36 3.71
CA PHE A 86 16.81 20.39 3.70
C PHE A 86 18.16 21.11 3.61
N GLU A 87 19.13 20.60 4.34
CA GLU A 87 20.54 20.88 4.07
C GLU A 87 21.02 20.01 2.90
N GLU A 88 21.94 20.51 2.11
CA GLU A 88 22.43 19.79 0.92
C GLU A 88 23.00 18.41 1.26
N GLU A 89 23.74 18.33 2.37
CA GLU A 89 24.34 17.10 2.88
C GLU A 89 23.30 16.02 3.19
N GLU A 90 22.11 16.40 3.67
CA GLU A 90 21.03 15.45 4.01
C GLU A 90 20.51 14.69 2.78
N LEU A 91 20.60 15.29 1.58
CA LEU A 91 20.18 14.66 0.34
C LEU A 91 21.34 13.97 -0.40
N GLN A 92 22.55 14.50 -0.29
CA GLN A 92 23.74 13.95 -0.97
C GLN A 92 24.39 12.79 -0.19
N GLN A 93 24.36 12.85 1.13
CA GLN A 93 24.99 11.88 2.03
C GLN A 93 24.00 11.40 3.11
N PRO A 94 22.99 10.61 2.74
CA PRO A 94 21.99 10.13 3.69
C PRO A 94 22.61 9.44 4.90
N ASN A 95 22.28 9.89 6.10
CA ASN A 95 22.73 9.25 7.32
C ASN A 95 22.01 7.90 7.50
N GLN A 96 22.73 6.81 7.29
CA GLN A 96 22.19 5.46 7.40
C GLN A 96 21.62 5.13 8.79
N ALA A 97 22.14 5.77 9.86
CA ALA A 97 21.60 5.57 11.21
C ALA A 97 20.12 6.00 11.32
N ASN A 98 19.69 6.95 10.48
CA ASN A 98 18.32 7.47 10.43
C ASN A 98 17.44 6.78 9.36
N LEU A 99 17.90 5.68 8.76
CA LEU A 99 17.08 4.87 7.86
C LEU A 99 15.98 4.17 8.66
N ILE A 100 14.74 4.35 8.24
CA ILE A 100 13.59 3.67 8.83
C ILE A 100 13.52 2.25 8.29
N ILE A 101 13.59 1.28 9.20
CA ILE A 101 13.53 -0.15 8.90
C ILE A 101 12.10 -0.65 8.91
N SER A 102 11.30 -0.18 9.86
CA SER A 102 9.89 -0.55 9.96
C SER A 102 9.06 0.55 10.61
N ILE A 103 7.77 0.52 10.29
CA ILE A 103 6.74 1.33 10.94
C ILE A 103 5.64 0.41 11.45
N THR A 104 5.14 0.69 12.65
CA THR A 104 4.00 -0.02 13.24
C THR A 104 3.02 1.02 13.78
N PRO A 105 1.80 1.12 13.24
CA PRO A 105 0.82 2.09 13.72
C PRO A 105 0.11 1.60 14.98
N LYS A 106 -0.16 2.55 15.89
CA LYS A 106 -1.17 2.42 16.93
C LYS A 106 -2.32 3.35 16.56
N PHE A 107 -3.48 2.77 16.29
CA PHE A 107 -4.66 3.52 15.84
C PHE A 107 -5.41 4.14 17.03
N ALA A 108 -5.84 5.38 16.85
CA ALA A 108 -6.79 6.08 17.70
C ALA A 108 -7.87 6.72 16.81
N ASP A 109 -8.86 7.35 17.43
CA ASP A 109 -10.04 7.86 16.70
C ASP A 109 -9.70 8.99 15.71
N GLU A 110 -8.83 9.95 16.11
CA GLU A 110 -8.50 11.12 15.29
C GLU A 110 -7.01 11.22 14.92
N HIS A 111 -6.23 10.20 15.24
CA HIS A 111 -4.80 10.16 14.92
C HIS A 111 -4.28 8.74 14.89
N CYS A 112 -3.11 8.55 14.33
CA CYS A 112 -2.31 7.37 14.56
C CYS A 112 -0.96 7.75 15.18
N THR A 113 -0.43 6.86 16.01
CA THR A 113 0.94 6.97 16.51
C THR A 113 1.80 5.92 15.79
N LEU A 114 2.78 6.38 15.03
CA LEU A 114 3.75 5.51 14.38
C LEU A 114 4.85 5.16 15.38
N ILE A 115 5.05 3.89 15.62
CA ILE A 115 6.28 3.36 16.21
C ILE A 115 7.22 3.11 15.06
N VAL A 116 8.33 3.82 15.04
CA VAL A 116 9.34 3.79 13.98
C VAL A 116 10.61 3.18 14.52
N VAL A 117 11.13 2.16 13.86
CA VAL A 117 12.42 1.54 14.17
C VAL A 117 13.45 2.01 13.14
N LEU A 118 14.55 2.56 13.62
CA LEU A 118 15.66 3.02 12.80
C LEU A 118 16.75 1.95 12.66
N GLN A 119 17.61 2.11 11.66
CA GLN A 119 18.75 1.21 11.41
C GLN A 119 19.73 1.10 12.61
N ASN A 120 19.84 2.15 13.39
CA ASN A 120 20.66 2.15 14.63
C ASN A 120 19.92 1.58 15.85
N GLU A 121 18.82 0.84 15.63
CA GLU A 121 17.95 0.23 16.66
C GLU A 121 17.20 1.26 17.54
N HIS A 122 17.32 2.56 17.27
CA HIS A 122 16.54 3.57 17.96
C HIS A 122 15.07 3.44 17.61
N ILE A 123 14.22 3.53 18.64
CA ILE A 123 12.76 3.52 18.48
C ILE A 123 12.23 4.91 18.82
N LEU A 124 11.45 5.47 17.90
CA LEU A 124 10.75 6.73 18.12
C LEU A 124 9.25 6.57 17.86
N SER A 125 8.49 7.50 18.44
CA SER A 125 7.03 7.53 18.28
C SER A 125 6.62 8.88 17.70
N LEU A 126 5.89 8.85 16.58
CA LEU A 126 5.39 10.03 15.89
C LEU A 126 3.86 10.01 15.90
N THR A 127 3.22 11.04 16.45
CA THR A 127 1.75 11.17 16.37
C THR A 127 1.37 12.01 15.17
N ILE A 128 0.51 11.44 14.31
CA ILE A 128 0.00 12.05 13.10
C ILE A 128 -1.53 12.15 13.22
N PRO A 129 -2.10 13.35 13.36
CA PRO A 129 -3.54 13.57 13.25
C PRO A 129 -4.07 13.20 11.85
N ASP A 130 -5.28 12.65 11.77
CA ASP A 130 -5.90 12.25 10.51
C ASP A 130 -6.02 13.41 9.51
N ILE A 131 -6.26 14.61 10.01
CA ILE A 131 -6.36 15.83 9.20
C ILE A 131 -5.04 16.25 8.54
N GLN A 132 -3.90 15.70 8.96
CA GLN A 132 -2.59 15.91 8.32
C GLN A 132 -2.29 14.90 7.21
N ALA A 133 -3.01 13.78 7.17
CA ALA A 133 -2.65 12.63 6.34
C ALA A 133 -2.59 12.96 4.83
N GLU A 134 -3.55 13.75 4.33
CA GLU A 134 -3.55 14.19 2.93
C GLU A 134 -2.32 15.04 2.60
N PHE A 135 -1.92 15.94 3.50
CA PHE A 135 -0.73 16.77 3.31
C PHE A 135 0.54 15.91 3.18
N PHE A 136 0.67 14.85 3.98
CA PHE A 136 1.79 13.93 3.89
C PHE A 136 1.81 13.13 2.58
N ILE A 137 0.64 12.67 2.11
CA ILE A 137 0.51 11.99 0.81
C ILE A 137 0.98 12.92 -0.31
N LEU A 138 0.50 14.17 -0.32
CA LEU A 138 0.84 15.15 -1.34
C LEU A 138 2.35 15.49 -1.32
N ALA A 139 2.94 15.65 -0.13
CA ALA A 139 4.37 15.91 0.01
C ALA A 139 5.20 14.76 -0.61
N VAL A 140 4.91 13.49 -0.24
CA VAL A 140 5.60 12.32 -0.81
C VAL A 140 5.39 12.23 -2.32
N GLN A 141 4.17 12.47 -2.80
CA GLN A 141 3.85 12.43 -4.23
C GLN A 141 4.60 13.51 -5.02
N GLN A 142 4.72 14.72 -4.49
CA GLN A 142 5.49 15.80 -5.13
C GLN A 142 6.97 15.44 -5.24
N ALA A 143 7.57 14.88 -4.17
CA ALA A 143 8.95 14.43 -4.20
C ALA A 143 9.18 13.30 -5.22
N LEU A 144 8.27 12.33 -5.28
CA LEU A 144 8.32 11.25 -6.27
C LEU A 144 8.19 11.77 -7.70
N ASN A 145 7.23 12.67 -7.96
CA ASN A 145 7.04 13.25 -9.29
C ASN A 145 8.27 14.02 -9.77
N ALA A 146 8.99 14.69 -8.86
CA ALA A 146 10.23 15.41 -9.16
C ALA A 146 11.37 14.48 -9.61
N THR A 147 11.27 13.17 -9.39
CA THR A 147 12.29 12.21 -9.85
C THR A 147 12.27 11.99 -11.36
N ASN A 148 11.11 12.16 -12.00
CA ASN A 148 10.82 11.75 -13.38
C ASN A 148 11.00 10.22 -13.64
N ASP A 149 11.10 9.41 -12.59
CA ASP A 149 11.16 7.96 -12.67
C ASP A 149 9.75 7.37 -12.87
N THR A 150 9.29 7.42 -14.13
CA THR A 150 7.93 6.97 -14.50
C THR A 150 7.70 5.48 -14.25
N GLU A 151 8.74 4.67 -14.26
CA GLU A 151 8.65 3.23 -14.00
C GLU A 151 8.33 2.99 -12.51
N THR A 152 9.09 3.58 -11.61
CA THR A 152 8.83 3.51 -10.16
C THR A 152 7.46 4.11 -9.82
N LEU A 153 7.07 5.23 -10.41
CA LEU A 153 5.73 5.82 -10.20
C LEU A 153 4.60 4.88 -10.62
N LYS A 154 4.71 4.22 -11.77
CA LYS A 154 3.74 3.22 -12.23
C LYS A 154 3.70 2.01 -11.30
N GLN A 155 4.85 1.53 -10.87
CA GLN A 155 4.95 0.42 -9.91
C GLN A 155 4.25 0.78 -8.59
N ILE A 156 4.55 1.94 -7.99
CA ILE A 156 3.89 2.41 -6.77
C ILE A 156 2.38 2.46 -6.97
N ALA A 157 1.90 3.14 -8.01
CA ALA A 157 0.47 3.27 -8.29
C ALA A 157 -0.23 1.91 -8.48
N SER A 158 0.51 0.92 -8.98
CA SER A 158 -0.07 -0.41 -9.28
C SER A 158 -0.30 -1.28 -8.04
N ILE A 159 0.42 -1.04 -6.93
CA ILE A 159 0.40 -1.92 -5.74
C ILE A 159 -0.27 -1.32 -4.51
N LEU A 160 -0.70 -0.04 -4.58
CA LEU A 160 -1.31 0.65 -3.42
C LEU A 160 -2.76 0.24 -3.13
N ASP A 161 -3.44 -0.41 -4.07
CA ASP A 161 -4.89 -0.66 -3.99
C ASP A 161 -5.24 -2.07 -3.50
N PHE A 162 -4.22 -2.91 -3.28
CA PHE A 162 -4.41 -4.29 -2.82
C PHE A 162 -3.21 -4.83 -2.05
N LEU A 163 -3.45 -5.90 -1.29
CA LEU A 163 -2.41 -6.79 -0.78
C LEU A 163 -2.60 -8.17 -1.40
N MET A 164 -1.59 -8.70 -2.05
CA MET A 164 -1.58 -10.10 -2.46
C MET A 164 -1.18 -10.95 -1.26
N LEU A 165 -2.06 -11.87 -0.86
CA LEU A 165 -1.79 -12.82 0.23
C LEU A 165 -1.19 -14.11 -0.31
N TYR A 166 -1.78 -14.62 -1.39
CA TYR A 166 -1.34 -15.86 -2.02
C TYR A 166 -1.41 -15.73 -3.55
N PHE A 167 -0.42 -16.27 -4.19
CA PHE A 167 -0.44 -16.62 -5.61
C PHE A 167 -0.42 -18.14 -5.73
N VAL A 168 -1.26 -18.72 -6.60
CA VAL A 168 -1.45 -20.16 -6.74
C VAL A 168 -1.34 -20.55 -8.22
N ASP A 169 -0.50 -21.52 -8.50
CA ASP A 169 -0.45 -22.21 -9.79
C ASP A 169 -1.57 -23.26 -9.79
N LEU A 170 -2.51 -23.14 -10.73
CA LEU A 170 -3.68 -24.01 -10.87
C LEU A 170 -3.58 -24.92 -12.12
N SER A 171 -2.42 -24.96 -12.76
CA SER A 171 -2.18 -25.81 -13.94
C SER A 171 -2.25 -27.32 -13.63
N ASP A 172 -1.94 -27.70 -12.38
CA ASP A 172 -2.08 -29.06 -11.87
C ASP A 172 -2.81 -29.01 -10.50
N LEU A 173 -4.09 -29.34 -10.53
CA LEU A 173 -4.93 -29.37 -9.32
C LEU A 173 -4.66 -30.54 -8.38
N SER A 174 -3.86 -31.54 -8.80
CA SER A 174 -3.46 -32.65 -7.94
C SER A 174 -2.40 -32.26 -6.91
N TYR A 175 -1.74 -31.12 -7.13
CA TYR A 175 -0.68 -30.60 -6.28
C TYR A 175 -0.91 -29.13 -5.91
N LEU A 176 -0.83 -28.81 -4.63
CA LEU A 176 -0.95 -27.43 -4.14
C LEU A 176 0.38 -26.69 -4.31
N ASN A 177 0.49 -25.91 -5.39
CA ASN A 177 1.64 -25.07 -5.68
C ASN A 177 1.29 -23.60 -5.46
N TYR A 178 1.81 -22.99 -4.39
CA TYR A 178 1.49 -21.63 -4.03
C TYR A 178 2.71 -20.85 -3.51
N LYS A 179 2.62 -19.53 -3.61
CA LYS A 179 3.52 -18.59 -2.98
C LYS A 179 2.76 -17.72 -1.99
N GLU A 180 3.14 -17.77 -0.73
CA GLU A 180 2.62 -16.89 0.31
C GLU A 180 3.38 -15.57 0.34
N ILE A 181 2.65 -14.46 0.56
CA ILE A 181 3.21 -13.12 0.74
C ILE A 181 2.72 -12.60 2.08
N ASN A 182 3.63 -12.59 3.03
CA ASN A 182 3.32 -12.18 4.39
C ASN A 182 3.17 -10.66 4.49
N HIS A 183 2.12 -10.22 5.15
CA HIS A 183 1.87 -8.83 5.49
C HIS A 183 1.58 -8.69 6.97
N GLU A 184 2.05 -7.61 7.57
CA GLU A 184 1.74 -7.27 8.95
C GLU A 184 0.21 -7.21 9.16
N PRO A 185 -0.32 -7.73 10.29
CA PRO A 185 -1.77 -7.73 10.57
C PRO A 185 -2.41 -6.34 10.47
N TRP A 186 -1.71 -5.29 10.93
CA TRP A 186 -2.20 -3.93 10.85
C TRP A 186 -2.42 -3.47 9.40
N LYS A 187 -1.53 -3.88 8.47
CA LYS A 187 -1.64 -3.56 7.05
C LYS A 187 -2.84 -4.27 6.43
N GLN A 188 -3.03 -5.54 6.75
CA GLN A 188 -4.18 -6.30 6.28
C GLN A 188 -5.51 -5.67 6.74
N SER A 189 -5.57 -5.15 7.97
CA SER A 189 -6.78 -4.52 8.52
C SER A 189 -7.21 -3.22 7.82
N LEU A 190 -6.34 -2.61 7.00
CA LEU A 190 -6.66 -1.41 6.22
C LEU A 190 -7.45 -1.71 4.94
N PHE A 191 -7.58 -2.97 4.55
CA PHE A 191 -8.31 -3.40 3.36
C PHE A 191 -9.59 -4.15 3.75
N ALA A 192 -10.71 -3.76 3.12
CA ALA A 192 -12.03 -4.14 3.59
C ALA A 192 -12.39 -5.61 3.35
N GLN A 193 -11.91 -6.21 2.26
CA GLN A 193 -12.42 -7.51 1.82
C GLN A 193 -11.35 -8.41 1.22
N HIS A 194 -11.57 -9.72 1.37
CA HIS A 194 -10.77 -10.76 0.74
C HIS A 194 -11.45 -11.22 -0.56
N LEU A 195 -10.68 -11.33 -1.64
CA LEU A 195 -11.13 -11.84 -2.92
C LEU A 195 -10.29 -13.05 -3.34
N ALA A 196 -10.96 -14.11 -3.74
CA ALA A 196 -10.40 -15.16 -4.56
C ALA A 196 -10.48 -14.72 -6.03
N VAL A 197 -9.39 -14.83 -6.75
CA VAL A 197 -9.26 -14.38 -8.14
C VAL A 197 -8.75 -15.53 -8.98
N LEU A 198 -9.32 -15.73 -10.17
CA LEU A 198 -8.89 -16.74 -11.14
C LEU A 198 -8.53 -16.07 -12.46
N TYR A 199 -7.54 -16.61 -13.13
CA TYR A 199 -7.03 -16.16 -14.42
C TYR A 199 -7.16 -17.28 -15.44
N SER A 200 -7.95 -17.03 -16.52
CA SER A 200 -8.16 -17.94 -17.63
C SER A 200 -7.34 -17.51 -18.83
N PHE A 201 -6.75 -18.48 -19.50
CA PHE A 201 -5.85 -18.30 -20.63
C PHE A 201 -6.31 -19.10 -21.83
N GLU A 202 -5.94 -18.64 -23.01
CA GLU A 202 -6.22 -19.32 -24.27
C GLU A 202 -5.54 -20.68 -24.35
N LYS A 203 -6.25 -21.68 -24.86
CA LYS A 203 -5.82 -23.03 -25.18
C LYS A 203 -6.17 -23.37 -26.63
N GLU A 204 -5.58 -24.39 -27.22
CA GLU A 204 -5.86 -24.82 -28.60
C GLU A 204 -7.35 -25.07 -28.87
N GLU A 205 -8.07 -25.58 -27.86
CA GLU A 205 -9.54 -25.75 -27.89
C GLU A 205 -10.14 -25.19 -26.59
N GLY A 206 -10.57 -23.92 -26.62
CA GLY A 206 -11.25 -23.25 -25.50
C GLY A 206 -10.33 -22.46 -24.55
N GLU A 207 -10.68 -22.46 -23.29
CA GLU A 207 -9.99 -21.71 -22.25
C GLU A 207 -9.62 -22.62 -21.06
N GLU A 208 -8.56 -22.25 -20.33
CA GLU A 208 -8.05 -23.00 -19.20
C GLU A 208 -7.66 -22.06 -18.05
N ILE A 209 -8.10 -22.38 -16.82
CA ILE A 209 -7.64 -21.65 -15.62
C ILE A 209 -6.27 -22.18 -15.25
N LEU A 210 -5.25 -21.31 -15.29
CA LEU A 210 -3.87 -21.70 -14.99
C LEU A 210 -3.36 -21.09 -13.69
N ALA A 211 -3.99 -20.03 -13.20
CA ALA A 211 -3.51 -19.35 -12.02
C ALA A 211 -4.64 -18.76 -11.19
N GLY A 212 -4.38 -18.62 -9.90
CA GLY A 212 -5.25 -17.96 -8.94
C GLY A 212 -4.47 -17.07 -7.98
N ALA A 213 -5.19 -16.21 -7.32
CA ALA A 213 -4.66 -15.38 -6.24
C ALA A 213 -5.70 -15.17 -5.14
N VAL A 214 -5.23 -14.98 -3.93
CA VAL A 214 -6.05 -14.43 -2.84
C VAL A 214 -5.49 -13.07 -2.49
N ILE A 215 -6.35 -12.06 -2.53
CA ILE A 215 -5.97 -10.67 -2.30
C ILE A 215 -6.87 -10.00 -1.26
N LYS A 216 -6.37 -8.94 -0.62
CA LYS A 216 -7.20 -7.97 0.11
C LYS A 216 -7.26 -6.66 -0.65
N THR A 217 -8.44 -6.04 -0.72
CA THR A 217 -8.65 -4.77 -1.41
C THR A 217 -9.81 -3.99 -0.83
N ASN A 218 -9.85 -2.68 -1.13
CA ASN A 218 -11.00 -1.81 -0.85
C ASN A 218 -11.92 -1.62 -2.07
N ALA A 219 -11.51 -2.12 -3.24
CA ALA A 219 -12.35 -2.06 -4.43
C ALA A 219 -13.59 -2.94 -4.24
N PRO A 220 -14.82 -2.40 -4.38
CA PRO A 220 -16.03 -3.20 -4.24
C PRO A 220 -16.07 -4.31 -5.29
N PRO A 221 -16.52 -5.53 -4.91
CA PRO A 221 -16.60 -6.64 -5.85
C PRO A 221 -17.57 -6.31 -7.00
N ASP A 222 -17.38 -6.93 -8.15
CA ASP A 222 -18.17 -6.77 -9.37
C ASP A 222 -18.18 -5.36 -10.00
N THR A 223 -17.33 -4.44 -9.50
CA THR A 223 -17.13 -3.12 -10.10
C THR A 223 -16.06 -3.15 -11.19
N GLU A 224 -16.10 -2.16 -12.10
CA GLU A 224 -15.03 -1.96 -13.09
C GLU A 224 -13.68 -1.66 -12.42
N GLU A 225 -13.69 -1.03 -11.25
CA GLU A 225 -12.49 -0.80 -10.43
C GLU A 225 -11.83 -2.13 -10.03
N ALA A 226 -12.62 -3.07 -9.48
CA ALA A 226 -12.13 -4.39 -9.09
C ALA A 226 -11.64 -5.19 -10.32
N LYS A 227 -12.38 -5.16 -11.43
CA LYS A 227 -11.97 -5.83 -12.68
C LYS A 227 -10.65 -5.28 -13.22
N ASN A 228 -10.48 -3.95 -13.24
CA ASN A 228 -9.25 -3.32 -13.68
C ASN A 228 -8.08 -3.62 -12.74
N LEU A 229 -8.33 -3.65 -11.43
CA LEU A 229 -7.34 -4.06 -10.43
C LEU A 229 -6.83 -5.47 -10.70
N ILE A 230 -7.73 -6.44 -10.90
CA ILE A 230 -7.37 -7.84 -11.14
C ILE A 230 -6.56 -8.01 -12.42
N LYS A 231 -6.96 -7.35 -13.52
CA LYS A 231 -6.17 -7.35 -14.76
C LYS A 231 -4.78 -6.75 -14.56
N ARG A 232 -4.67 -5.69 -13.78
CA ARG A 232 -3.38 -5.07 -13.44
C ARG A 232 -2.47 -6.01 -12.64
N ILE A 233 -3.04 -6.77 -11.69
CA ILE A 233 -2.31 -7.77 -10.91
C ILE A 233 -1.67 -8.81 -11.82
N ALA A 234 -2.35 -9.25 -12.87
CA ALA A 234 -1.82 -10.21 -13.84
C ALA A 234 -0.52 -9.73 -14.51
N LEU A 235 -0.35 -8.41 -14.68
CA LEU A 235 0.82 -7.81 -15.33
C LEU A 235 1.99 -7.57 -14.38
N ILE A 236 1.74 -7.48 -13.07
CA ILE A 236 2.77 -7.10 -12.08
C ILE A 236 3.21 -8.25 -11.17
N ALA A 237 2.34 -9.25 -10.95
CA ALA A 237 2.69 -10.41 -10.13
C ALA A 237 3.67 -11.31 -10.90
N PRO A 238 4.88 -11.58 -10.36
CA PRO A 238 5.93 -12.28 -11.13
C PRO A 238 5.48 -13.62 -11.71
N GLY A 239 4.77 -14.45 -10.91
CA GLY A 239 4.29 -15.75 -11.39
C GLY A 239 3.23 -15.66 -12.49
N LEU A 240 2.33 -14.64 -12.42
CA LEU A 240 1.33 -14.40 -13.47
C LEU A 240 1.96 -13.81 -14.73
N ARG A 241 2.92 -12.90 -14.57
CA ARG A 241 3.59 -12.25 -15.67
C ARG A 241 4.27 -13.27 -16.60
N GLU A 242 4.93 -14.28 -16.05
CA GLU A 242 5.56 -15.35 -16.84
C GLU A 242 4.54 -16.14 -17.68
N ILE A 243 3.33 -16.33 -17.17
CA ILE A 243 2.24 -17.01 -17.90
C ILE A 243 1.68 -16.06 -18.97
N VAL A 244 1.41 -14.80 -18.63
CA VAL A 244 0.86 -13.77 -19.55
C VAL A 244 1.83 -13.50 -20.73
N GLU A 245 3.14 -13.58 -20.52
CA GLU A 245 4.14 -13.44 -21.60
C GLU A 245 4.10 -14.60 -22.61
N LYS A 246 3.58 -15.76 -22.22
CA LYS A 246 3.54 -16.98 -23.05
C LYS A 246 2.14 -17.30 -23.59
N ARG A 247 1.08 -16.86 -22.92
CA ARG A 247 -0.31 -17.16 -23.25
C ARG A 247 -1.19 -15.95 -23.13
N HIS A 248 -2.19 -15.83 -23.99
CA HIS A 248 -3.14 -14.74 -23.95
C HIS A 248 -4.10 -14.90 -22.77
N LEU A 249 -4.20 -13.88 -21.90
CA LEU A 249 -5.18 -13.80 -20.83
C LEU A 249 -6.56 -13.49 -21.44
N THR A 250 -7.50 -14.42 -21.33
CA THR A 250 -8.85 -14.30 -21.91
C THR A 250 -9.83 -13.69 -20.94
N GLN A 251 -9.92 -14.27 -19.74
CA GLN A 251 -10.87 -13.85 -18.73
C GLN A 251 -10.28 -13.81 -17.33
N THR A 252 -10.93 -13.03 -16.47
CA THR A 252 -10.63 -13.00 -15.03
C THR A 252 -11.92 -13.14 -14.26
N PHE A 253 -11.91 -13.95 -13.22
CA PHE A 253 -13.06 -14.18 -12.35
C PHE A 253 -12.71 -13.78 -10.93
N MET A 254 -13.70 -13.33 -10.15
CA MET A 254 -13.53 -12.99 -8.75
C MET A 254 -14.69 -13.49 -7.91
N LYS A 255 -14.39 -13.87 -6.67
CA LYS A 255 -15.38 -14.29 -5.66
C LYS A 255 -14.95 -13.75 -4.30
N VAL A 256 -15.88 -13.18 -3.54
CA VAL A 256 -15.60 -12.72 -2.18
C VAL A 256 -15.38 -13.92 -1.28
N ILE A 257 -14.33 -13.90 -0.47
CA ILE A 257 -14.12 -14.79 0.65
C ILE A 257 -14.70 -14.11 1.89
N PRO A 258 -15.81 -14.61 2.46
CA PRO A 258 -16.44 -14.00 3.64
C PRO A 258 -15.50 -14.03 4.84
N ALA A 259 -15.18 -12.87 5.37
CA ALA A 259 -14.35 -12.71 6.57
C ALA A 259 -14.51 -11.29 7.11
N ASP A 260 -14.22 -11.10 8.39
CA ASP A 260 -14.15 -9.76 8.97
C ASP A 260 -12.94 -9.00 8.44
N GLN A 261 -13.07 -7.67 8.34
CA GLN A 261 -11.99 -6.80 7.82
C GLN A 261 -10.67 -6.99 8.58
N THR A 262 -10.73 -7.17 9.90
CA THR A 262 -9.54 -7.30 10.75
C THR A 262 -9.03 -8.74 10.87
N GLN A 263 -9.76 -9.71 10.30
CA GLN A 263 -9.39 -11.12 10.35
C GLN A 263 -8.19 -11.38 9.42
N VAL A 264 -7.18 -12.04 9.96
CA VAL A 264 -6.09 -12.63 9.18
C VAL A 264 -6.46 -14.08 8.90
N LEU A 265 -6.72 -14.39 7.63
CA LEU A 265 -7.12 -15.73 7.22
C LEU A 265 -5.91 -16.68 7.23
N THR A 266 -6.16 -17.91 7.65
CA THR A 266 -5.20 -19.01 7.53
C THR A 266 -5.08 -19.48 6.08
N LEU A 267 -4.05 -20.28 5.79
CA LEU A 267 -3.87 -20.89 4.47
C LEU A 267 -5.13 -21.66 4.01
N ASP A 268 -5.70 -22.48 4.88
CA ASP A 268 -6.89 -23.28 4.54
C ASP A 268 -8.12 -22.40 4.27
N GLU A 269 -8.33 -21.35 5.07
CA GLU A 269 -9.42 -20.39 4.87
C GLU A 269 -9.27 -19.59 3.56
N CYS A 270 -8.07 -19.46 3.03
CA CYS A 270 -7.81 -18.85 1.72
C CYS A 270 -7.92 -19.87 0.58
N MET A 271 -7.29 -21.04 0.72
CA MET A 271 -7.15 -22.00 -0.38
C MET A 271 -8.44 -22.75 -0.67
N ARG A 272 -9.18 -23.19 0.36
CA ARG A 272 -10.43 -23.93 0.17
C ARG A 272 -11.43 -23.14 -0.70
N PRO A 273 -11.78 -21.88 -0.40
CA PRO A 273 -12.68 -21.10 -1.25
C PRO A 273 -12.14 -20.88 -2.67
N LEU A 274 -10.82 -20.69 -2.82
CA LEU A 274 -10.19 -20.52 -4.13
C LEU A 274 -10.32 -21.78 -5.00
N TYR A 275 -10.07 -22.96 -4.42
CA TYR A 275 -10.20 -24.24 -5.14
C TYR A 275 -11.65 -24.56 -5.48
N GLU A 276 -12.57 -24.40 -4.55
CA GLU A 276 -14.01 -24.57 -4.81
C GLU A 276 -14.46 -23.65 -5.95
N PHE A 277 -14.03 -22.39 -5.93
CA PHE A 277 -14.33 -21.43 -6.97
C PHE A 277 -13.71 -21.82 -8.32
N CYS A 278 -12.48 -22.34 -8.33
CA CYS A 278 -11.85 -22.86 -9.54
C CYS A 278 -12.66 -24.01 -10.16
N LEU A 279 -13.04 -25.01 -9.35
CA LEU A 279 -13.83 -26.17 -9.82
C LEU A 279 -15.23 -25.78 -10.32
N GLU A 280 -15.87 -24.78 -9.66
CA GLU A 280 -17.14 -24.22 -10.13
C GLU A 280 -16.99 -23.54 -11.49
N THR A 281 -15.97 -22.71 -11.65
CA THR A 281 -15.73 -21.92 -12.88
C THR A 281 -15.33 -22.82 -14.04
N GLN A 282 -14.49 -23.86 -13.83
CA GLN A 282 -14.11 -24.82 -14.87
C GLN A 282 -15.31 -25.59 -15.47
N LYS A 283 -16.39 -25.76 -14.73
CA LYS A 283 -17.61 -26.42 -15.26
C LYS A 283 -18.41 -25.53 -16.19
N THR A 284 -18.13 -24.23 -16.20
CA THR A 284 -18.88 -23.21 -16.97
C THR A 284 -18.10 -22.66 -18.17
N LEU A 285 -16.79 -22.96 -18.25
CA LEU A 285 -15.93 -22.70 -19.40
C LEU A 285 -16.03 -23.84 -20.43
#